data_3f83daee1007e86db55d127004a4dc17
#
_entry.id   3f83daee1007e86db55d127004a4dc17
#
_cell.length_a   1.000
_cell.length_b   1.000
_cell.length_c   1.000
_cell.angle_alpha   90.00
_cell.angle_beta   90.00
_cell.angle_gamma   90.00
#
_symmetry.space_group_name_H-M   'P 1'
#
loop_
_entity.id
_entity.type
_entity.pdbx_description
1 polymer ?
#
loop_
_entity_poly.entity_id
_entity_poly.type
_entity_poly.pdbx_seq_one_letter_code
_entity_poly.pdbx_strand_id
1 'polypeptide(L)'
;MAASTTPTSGTVGLARRRPDPLRVTALVFAAALLVHGADHLRRGVDVVTPEVFWLGTLQLVLSLITVALIFRGHRWGPAFAVGIGFASAIGFSAAHLLPHWSAFSDAFTGAHHAPEVTAFSWFAASFEIAAGLALGIAGLRAVRGTHAS
;
A
#
# COMPACT_ATOMS: atom_id res chain seq x y z
N MET A 1 -43.70 48.23 -25.25
CA MET A 1 -42.79 48.05 -24.11
C MET A 1 -42.30 46.62 -24.12
N ALA A 2 -41.08 46.38 -24.56
CA ALA A 2 -40.47 45.05 -24.58
C ALA A 2 -39.58 44.94 -23.35
N ALA A 3 -39.89 43.96 -22.46
CA ALA A 3 -39.11 43.68 -21.29
C ALA A 3 -37.87 42.85 -21.70
N SER A 4 -36.67 43.40 -21.53
CA SER A 4 -35.40 42.74 -21.74
C SER A 4 -35.09 41.86 -20.53
N THR A 5 -35.11 40.54 -20.71
CA THR A 5 -34.68 39.58 -19.70
C THR A 5 -33.20 39.33 -19.86
N THR A 6 -32.40 39.84 -18.93
CA THR A 6 -30.95 39.61 -18.83
C THR A 6 -30.71 38.16 -18.35
N PRO A 7 -29.92 37.34 -19.07
CA PRO A 7 -29.58 36.00 -18.56
C PRO A 7 -28.58 36.12 -17.41
N THR A 8 -28.96 35.61 -16.26
CA THR A 8 -28.08 35.50 -15.07
C THR A 8 -26.99 34.48 -15.38
N SER A 9 -25.75 34.95 -15.51
CA SER A 9 -24.53 34.08 -15.59
C SER A 9 -24.37 33.29 -14.31
N GLY A 10 -24.86 32.04 -14.32
CA GLY A 10 -24.60 31.09 -13.27
C GLY A 10 -23.09 30.75 -13.27
N THR A 11 -22.36 31.21 -12.27
CA THR A 11 -21.00 30.72 -11.97
C THR A 11 -21.06 29.23 -11.69
N VAL A 12 -20.65 28.42 -12.68
CA VAL A 12 -20.43 26.97 -12.49
C VAL A 12 -19.26 26.82 -11.52
N GLY A 13 -19.57 26.72 -10.25
CA GLY A 13 -18.61 26.43 -9.21
C GLY A 13 -17.95 25.08 -9.52
N LEU A 14 -16.69 25.08 -9.92
CA LEU A 14 -15.84 23.89 -10.02
C LEU A 14 -15.74 23.27 -8.63
N ALA A 15 -16.70 22.41 -8.29
CA ALA A 15 -16.60 21.59 -7.07
C ALA A 15 -15.31 20.76 -7.16
N ARG A 16 -14.31 21.12 -6.38
CA ARG A 16 -13.07 20.34 -6.23
C ARG A 16 -13.45 18.92 -5.83
N ARG A 17 -13.36 17.98 -6.76
CA ARG A 17 -13.54 16.57 -6.44
C ARG A 17 -12.50 16.20 -5.41
N ARG A 18 -12.94 15.75 -4.22
CA ARG A 18 -12.04 15.20 -3.22
C ARG A 18 -11.31 14.00 -3.82
N PRO A 19 -10.00 13.88 -3.60
CA PRO A 19 -9.26 12.71 -4.08
C PRO A 19 -9.87 11.43 -3.51
N ASP A 20 -9.97 10.40 -4.34
CA ASP A 20 -10.46 9.08 -3.93
C ASP A 20 -9.48 8.47 -2.90
N PRO A 21 -9.94 8.22 -1.65
CA PRO A 21 -9.07 7.70 -0.59
C PRO A 21 -8.39 6.38 -0.97
N LEU A 22 -9.06 5.50 -1.72
CA LEU A 22 -8.51 4.22 -2.15
C LEU A 22 -7.34 4.43 -3.12
N ARG A 23 -7.45 5.37 -4.05
CA ARG A 23 -6.36 5.71 -4.97
C ARG A 23 -5.18 6.37 -4.25
N VAL A 24 -5.47 7.25 -3.29
CA VAL A 24 -4.41 7.90 -2.50
C VAL A 24 -3.64 6.87 -1.69
N THR A 25 -4.32 5.98 -0.97
CA THR A 25 -3.64 4.92 -0.19
C THR A 25 -2.89 3.93 -1.09
N ALA A 26 -3.39 3.64 -2.30
CA ALA A 26 -2.67 2.81 -3.26
C ALA A 26 -1.37 3.47 -3.75
N LEU A 27 -1.34 4.79 -3.95
CA LEU A 27 -0.09 5.52 -4.28
C LEU A 27 0.90 5.49 -3.12
N VAL A 28 0.42 5.74 -1.90
CA VAL A 28 1.27 5.69 -0.69
C VAL A 28 1.85 4.29 -0.51
N PHE A 29 1.04 3.24 -0.73
CA PHE A 29 1.49 1.87 -0.66
C PHE A 29 2.52 1.53 -1.76
N ALA A 30 2.30 1.98 -2.99
CA ALA A 30 3.28 1.83 -4.07
C ALA A 30 4.62 2.53 -3.75
N ALA A 31 4.57 3.72 -3.15
CA ALA A 31 5.78 4.42 -2.69
C ALA A 31 6.49 3.64 -1.57
N ALA A 32 5.74 3.06 -0.62
CA ALA A 32 6.30 2.25 0.45
C ALA A 32 7.00 0.99 -0.08
N LEU A 33 6.41 0.29 -1.08
CA LEU A 33 7.05 -0.83 -1.77
C LEU A 33 8.39 -0.44 -2.40
N LEU A 34 8.46 0.73 -3.04
CA LEU A 34 9.71 1.22 -3.64
C LEU A 34 10.78 1.52 -2.58
N VAL A 35 10.39 2.15 -1.47
CA VAL A 35 11.29 2.47 -0.36
C VAL A 35 11.83 1.19 0.30
N HIS A 36 10.96 0.20 0.53
CA HIS A 36 11.35 -1.08 1.10
C HIS A 36 12.24 -1.89 0.15
N GLY A 37 11.89 -1.94 -1.14
CA GLY A 37 12.73 -2.55 -2.17
C GLY A 37 14.11 -1.88 -2.26
N ALA A 38 14.19 -0.56 -2.11
CA ALA A 38 15.46 0.16 -2.07
C ALA A 38 16.32 -0.23 -0.86
N ASP A 39 15.72 -0.53 0.31
CA ASP A 39 16.47 -1.03 1.45
C ASP A 39 17.05 -2.43 1.20
N HIS A 40 16.29 -3.35 0.60
CA HIS A 40 16.82 -4.66 0.20
C HIS A 40 17.96 -4.54 -0.81
N LEU A 41 17.84 -3.64 -1.81
CA LEU A 41 18.94 -3.39 -2.76
C LEU A 41 20.18 -2.81 -2.08
N ARG A 42 19.99 -1.90 -1.11
CA ARG A 42 21.09 -1.33 -0.31
C ARG A 42 21.81 -2.37 0.54
N ARG A 43 21.05 -3.28 1.17
CA ARG A 43 21.58 -4.35 2.03
C ARG A 43 22.23 -5.48 1.24
N GLY A 44 21.86 -5.65 -0.03
CA GLY A 44 22.21 -6.78 -0.86
C GLY A 44 21.11 -7.84 -0.87
N VAL A 45 20.79 -8.36 -2.05
CA VAL A 45 19.72 -9.36 -2.21
C VAL A 45 20.12 -10.76 -1.68
N ASP A 46 21.38 -10.96 -1.46
CA ASP A 46 21.99 -12.19 -0.92
C ASP A 46 21.94 -12.29 0.61
N VAL A 47 21.55 -11.19 1.30
CA VAL A 47 21.41 -11.20 2.76
C VAL A 47 20.08 -11.79 3.25
N VAL A 48 19.13 -12.00 2.35
CA VAL A 48 17.82 -12.61 2.67
C VAL A 48 17.81 -14.08 2.26
N THR A 49 17.02 -14.90 2.97
CA THR A 49 16.82 -16.30 2.60
C THR A 49 16.07 -16.40 1.26
N PRO A 50 16.23 -17.51 0.52
CA PRO A 50 15.45 -17.75 -0.70
C PRO A 50 13.93 -17.68 -0.45
N GLU A 51 13.46 -18.13 0.71
CA GLU A 51 12.06 -18.10 1.11
C GLU A 51 11.54 -16.67 1.23
N VAL A 52 12.28 -15.80 1.90
CA VAL A 52 11.96 -14.36 2.02
C VAL A 52 11.99 -13.70 0.64
N PHE A 53 13.00 -14.01 -0.18
CA PHE A 53 13.12 -13.43 -1.53
C PHE A 53 11.91 -13.79 -2.41
N TRP A 54 11.54 -15.08 -2.47
CA TRP A 54 10.42 -15.50 -3.32
C TRP A 54 9.07 -15.04 -2.80
N LEU A 55 8.87 -15.05 -1.48
CA LEU A 55 7.63 -14.55 -0.87
C LEU A 55 7.50 -13.03 -1.08
N GLY A 56 8.58 -12.29 -0.92
CA GLY A 56 8.62 -10.84 -1.18
C GLY A 56 8.35 -10.53 -2.67
N THR A 57 8.93 -11.33 -3.58
CA THR A 57 8.67 -11.19 -5.03
C THR A 57 7.19 -11.44 -5.36
N LEU A 58 6.59 -12.51 -4.83
CA LEU A 58 5.16 -12.79 -4.99
C LEU A 58 4.31 -11.64 -4.45
N GLN A 59 4.64 -11.15 -3.25
CA GLN A 59 3.97 -10.01 -2.61
C GLN A 59 4.06 -8.76 -3.49
N LEU A 60 5.22 -8.45 -4.06
CA LEU A 60 5.41 -7.32 -4.97
C LEU A 60 4.50 -7.44 -6.20
N VAL A 61 4.47 -8.61 -6.85
CA VAL A 61 3.63 -8.84 -8.04
C VAL A 61 2.15 -8.64 -7.71
N LEU A 62 1.66 -9.23 -6.61
CA LEU A 62 0.27 -9.09 -6.18
C LEU A 62 -0.06 -7.64 -5.81
N SER A 63 0.87 -6.92 -5.22
CA SER A 63 0.73 -5.50 -4.89
C SER A 63 0.61 -4.64 -6.15
N LEU A 64 1.44 -4.87 -7.17
CA LEU A 64 1.37 -4.16 -8.45
C LEU A 64 0.05 -4.45 -9.17
N ILE A 65 -0.42 -5.70 -9.16
CA ILE A 65 -1.73 -6.07 -9.69
C ILE A 65 -2.83 -5.30 -8.94
N THR A 66 -2.78 -5.25 -7.61
CA THR A 66 -3.75 -4.54 -6.77
C THR A 66 -3.80 -3.06 -7.13
N VAL A 67 -2.65 -2.40 -7.19
CA VAL A 67 -2.55 -0.99 -7.59
C VAL A 67 -3.15 -0.78 -9.00
N ALA A 68 -2.79 -1.63 -9.95
CA ALA A 68 -3.32 -1.55 -11.32
C ALA A 68 -4.84 -1.70 -11.36
N LEU A 69 -5.43 -2.64 -10.60
CA LEU A 69 -6.89 -2.84 -10.52
C LEU A 69 -7.58 -1.60 -9.95
N ILE A 70 -7.03 -0.98 -8.91
CA ILE A 70 -7.58 0.23 -8.30
C ILE A 70 -7.57 1.39 -9.30
N PHE A 71 -6.44 1.62 -9.99
CA PHE A 71 -6.33 2.74 -10.94
C PHE A 71 -7.20 2.56 -12.17
N ARG A 72 -7.42 1.32 -12.61
CA ARG A 72 -8.36 0.99 -13.70
C ARG A 72 -9.82 1.02 -13.28
N GLY A 73 -10.12 1.25 -12.00
CA GLY A 73 -11.49 1.21 -11.48
C GLY A 73 -12.14 -0.17 -11.60
N HIS A 74 -11.33 -1.23 -11.56
CA HIS A 74 -11.83 -2.59 -11.70
C HIS A 74 -12.63 -3.01 -10.45
N ARG A 75 -13.74 -3.73 -10.64
CA ARG A 75 -14.64 -4.14 -9.55
C ARG A 75 -13.96 -4.91 -8.40
N TRP A 76 -12.89 -5.63 -8.69
CA TRP A 76 -12.11 -6.37 -7.70
C TRP A 76 -11.06 -5.52 -6.96
N GLY A 77 -10.78 -4.28 -7.43
CA GLY A 77 -9.78 -3.41 -6.82
C GLY A 77 -9.93 -3.25 -5.31
N PRO A 78 -11.14 -2.92 -4.78
CA PRO A 78 -11.35 -2.81 -3.33
C PRO A 78 -11.11 -4.11 -2.56
N ALA A 79 -11.55 -5.25 -3.09
CA ALA A 79 -11.34 -6.56 -2.43
C ALA A 79 -9.85 -6.95 -2.40
N PHE A 80 -9.13 -6.71 -3.49
CA PHE A 80 -7.67 -6.92 -3.52
C PHE A 80 -6.95 -5.97 -2.57
N ALA A 81 -7.38 -4.71 -2.44
CA ALA A 81 -6.83 -3.77 -1.48
C ALA A 81 -6.98 -4.27 -0.03
N VAL A 82 -8.12 -4.88 0.32
CA VAL A 82 -8.32 -5.51 1.62
C VAL A 82 -7.34 -6.66 1.82
N GLY A 83 -7.35 -7.63 0.92
CA GLY A 83 -6.54 -8.84 1.04
C GLY A 83 -5.04 -8.53 1.07
N ILE A 84 -4.54 -7.83 0.06
CA ILE A 84 -3.10 -7.54 -0.08
C ILE A 84 -2.64 -6.52 0.97
N GLY A 85 -3.43 -5.49 1.28
CA GLY A 85 -3.08 -4.51 2.29
C GLY A 85 -2.86 -5.12 3.67
N PHE A 86 -3.79 -5.94 4.15
CA PHE A 86 -3.64 -6.60 5.45
C PHE A 86 -2.60 -7.73 5.41
N ALA A 87 -2.52 -8.51 4.33
CA ALA A 87 -1.49 -9.54 4.19
C ALA A 87 -0.08 -8.94 4.21
N SER A 88 0.15 -7.79 3.54
CA SER A 88 1.41 -7.06 3.61
C SER A 88 1.72 -6.62 5.04
N ALA A 89 0.77 -5.95 5.71
CA ALA A 89 1.00 -5.46 7.07
C ALA A 89 1.35 -6.59 8.04
N ILE A 90 0.64 -7.71 7.98
CA ILE A 90 0.90 -8.89 8.84
C ILE A 90 2.23 -9.54 8.45
N GLY A 91 2.46 -9.78 7.15
CA GLY A 91 3.65 -10.46 6.65
C GLY A 91 4.93 -9.69 6.97
N PHE A 92 4.97 -8.39 6.70
CA PHE A 92 6.13 -7.55 7.02
C PHE A 92 6.35 -7.40 8.54
N SER A 93 5.28 -7.31 9.33
CA SER A 93 5.41 -7.33 10.79
C SER A 93 6.02 -8.64 11.27
N ALA A 94 5.56 -9.77 10.76
CA ALA A 94 6.09 -11.09 11.12
C ALA A 94 7.53 -11.30 10.66
N ALA A 95 7.89 -10.85 9.46
CA ALA A 95 9.22 -11.02 8.91
C ALA A 95 10.27 -10.15 9.61
N HIS A 96 9.94 -8.87 9.91
CA HIS A 96 10.93 -7.89 10.35
C HIS A 96 10.87 -7.54 11.82
N LEU A 97 9.68 -7.53 12.45
CA LEU A 97 9.51 -7.05 13.83
C LEU A 97 9.60 -8.16 14.88
N LEU A 98 9.30 -9.40 14.49
CA LEU A 98 9.47 -10.54 15.38
C LEU A 98 10.94 -10.98 15.41
N PRO A 99 11.44 -11.55 16.54
CA PRO A 99 12.72 -12.24 16.54
C PRO A 99 12.74 -13.35 15.48
N HIS A 100 13.93 -13.76 15.06
CA HIS A 100 14.06 -14.84 14.06
C HIS A 100 13.29 -16.11 14.48
N TRP A 101 12.31 -16.51 13.68
CA TRP A 101 11.39 -17.63 13.98
C TRP A 101 11.39 -18.73 12.91
N SER A 102 11.86 -18.44 11.69
CA SER A 102 11.94 -19.40 10.58
C SER A 102 12.75 -18.86 9.41
N ALA A 103 12.86 -19.64 8.33
CA ALA A 103 13.42 -19.21 7.05
C ALA A 103 12.64 -18.03 6.38
N PHE A 104 11.43 -17.72 6.84
CA PHE A 104 10.66 -16.55 6.40
C PHE A 104 10.95 -15.26 7.20
N SER A 105 11.96 -15.28 8.06
CA SER A 105 12.36 -14.12 8.86
C SER A 105 13.50 -13.36 8.20
N ASP A 106 13.35 -12.05 8.08
CA ASP A 106 14.42 -11.06 7.89
C ASP A 106 14.41 -10.13 9.12
N ALA A 107 14.60 -10.74 10.30
CA ALA A 107 14.36 -10.12 11.59
C ALA A 107 15.28 -8.94 11.86
N PHE A 108 14.74 -7.81 12.31
CA PHE A 108 15.50 -6.63 12.72
C PHE A 108 15.87 -6.64 14.21
N THR A 109 15.35 -7.62 14.95
CA THR A 109 15.51 -7.75 16.40
C THR A 109 16.11 -9.11 16.78
N GLY A 110 16.67 -9.17 18.01
CA GLY A 110 17.19 -10.42 18.57
C GLY A 110 18.64 -10.71 18.23
N ALA A 111 19.16 -11.84 18.75
CA ALA A 111 20.56 -12.23 18.60
C ALA A 111 20.94 -12.63 17.16
N HIS A 112 19.97 -13.03 16.36
CA HIS A 112 20.12 -13.41 14.95
C HIS A 112 19.39 -12.41 14.05
N HIS A 113 19.60 -11.11 14.30
CA HIS A 113 19.05 -10.08 13.43
C HIS A 113 19.73 -10.10 12.06
N ALA A 114 18.97 -9.69 11.04
CA ALA A 114 19.47 -9.61 9.67
C ALA A 114 20.66 -8.63 9.56
N PRO A 115 21.63 -8.90 8.67
CA PRO A 115 22.79 -8.03 8.50
C PRO A 115 22.38 -6.68 7.88
N GLU A 116 23.23 -5.67 8.07
CA GLU A 116 23.12 -4.33 7.48
C GLU A 116 21.81 -3.59 7.80
N VAL A 117 21.09 -3.96 8.89
CA VAL A 117 19.90 -3.28 9.36
C VAL A 117 20.27 -1.90 9.92
N THR A 118 19.64 -0.85 9.41
CA THR A 118 19.86 0.55 9.81
C THR A 118 18.53 1.23 10.17
N ALA A 119 18.60 2.49 10.60
CA ALA A 119 17.39 3.29 10.79
C ALA A 119 16.54 3.40 9.52
N PHE A 120 17.17 3.35 8.33
CA PHE A 120 16.44 3.33 7.06
C PHE A 120 15.65 2.03 6.88
N SER A 121 16.19 0.87 7.27
CA SER A 121 15.49 -0.41 7.24
C SER A 121 14.24 -0.37 8.12
N TRP A 122 14.37 0.15 9.35
CA TRP A 122 13.25 0.33 10.27
C TRP A 122 12.17 1.27 9.71
N PHE A 123 12.59 2.40 9.11
CA PHE A 123 11.67 3.31 8.46
C PHE A 123 10.95 2.62 7.30
N ALA A 124 11.68 1.93 6.42
CA ALA A 124 11.13 1.29 5.22
C ALA A 124 10.09 0.22 5.58
N ALA A 125 10.41 -0.69 6.52
CA ALA A 125 9.48 -1.71 6.98
C ALA A 125 8.25 -1.12 7.68
N SER A 126 8.44 -0.14 8.58
CA SER A 126 7.33 0.51 9.28
C SER A 126 6.44 1.29 8.34
N PHE A 127 7.00 1.95 7.33
CA PHE A 127 6.24 2.69 6.33
C PHE A 127 5.39 1.73 5.49
N GLU A 128 5.92 0.58 5.09
CA GLU A 128 5.17 -0.40 4.32
C GLU A 128 4.06 -1.07 5.14
N ILE A 129 4.32 -1.40 6.41
CA ILE A 129 3.30 -1.91 7.33
C ILE A 129 2.15 -0.90 7.48
N ALA A 130 2.46 0.37 7.74
CA ALA A 130 1.46 1.42 7.89
C ALA A 130 0.67 1.68 6.60
N ALA A 131 1.36 1.71 5.46
CA ALA A 131 0.74 1.89 4.14
C ALA A 131 -0.15 0.70 3.77
N GLY A 132 0.25 -0.53 4.09
CA GLY A 132 -0.55 -1.74 3.91
C GLY A 132 -1.82 -1.71 4.74
N LEU A 133 -1.74 -1.34 6.03
CA LEU A 133 -2.91 -1.14 6.89
C LEU A 133 -3.86 -0.08 6.32
N ALA A 134 -3.32 1.06 5.90
CA ALA A 134 -4.12 2.14 5.31
C ALA A 134 -4.84 1.69 4.03
N LEU A 135 -4.15 0.95 3.15
CA LEU A 135 -4.73 0.38 1.94
C LEU A 135 -5.85 -0.61 2.26
N GLY A 136 -5.60 -1.54 3.20
CA GLY A 136 -6.60 -2.52 3.64
C GLY A 136 -7.86 -1.86 4.20
N ILE A 137 -7.70 -0.84 5.05
CA ILE A 137 -8.81 -0.06 5.63
C ILE A 137 -9.56 0.71 4.54
N ALA A 138 -8.87 1.35 3.60
CA ALA A 138 -9.51 2.08 2.49
C ALA A 138 -10.30 1.12 1.59
N GLY A 139 -9.73 -0.05 1.28
CA GLY A 139 -10.40 -1.12 0.54
C GLY A 139 -11.67 -1.60 1.25
N LEU A 140 -11.60 -1.84 2.56
CA LEU A 140 -12.75 -2.28 3.37
C LEU A 140 -13.89 -1.25 3.38
N ARG A 141 -13.56 0.04 3.46
CA ARG A 141 -14.56 1.12 3.36
C ARG A 141 -15.20 1.17 1.98
N ALA A 142 -14.40 0.99 0.92
CA ALA A 142 -14.91 0.98 -0.45
C ALA A 142 -15.85 -0.22 -0.71
N VAL A 143 -15.51 -1.43 -0.23
CA VAL A 143 -16.38 -2.61 -0.34
C VAL A 143 -17.72 -2.39 0.38
N ARG A 144 -17.70 -1.84 1.59
CA ARG A 144 -18.94 -1.56 2.34
C ARG A 144 -19.80 -0.49 1.70
N GLY A 145 -19.19 0.53 1.08
CA GLY A 145 -19.90 1.59 0.38
C GLY A 145 -20.70 1.09 -0.83
N THR A 146 -20.20 0.08 -1.54
CA THR A 146 -20.90 -0.53 -2.70
C THR A 146 -22.10 -1.41 -2.31
N HIS A 147 -22.23 -1.81 -1.04
CA HIS A 147 -23.38 -2.60 -0.58
C HIS A 147 -24.50 -1.74 0.03
N ALA A 148 -24.26 -0.45 0.21
CA ALA A 148 -25.19 0.49 0.79
C ALA A 148 -25.94 1.36 -0.24
N SER A 149 -25.60 1.23 -1.52
CA SER A 149 -26.21 1.92 -2.68
C SER A 149 -27.07 0.98 -3.51
#